data_b9f554b2da2f429af4733901f8b8ad38
#
_entry.id   b9f554b2da2f429af4733901f8b8ad38
#
_cell.length_a   1.000
_cell.length_b   1.000
_cell.length_c   1.000
_cell.angle_alpha   90.00
_cell.angle_beta   90.00
_cell.angle_gamma   90.00
#
_symmetry.space_group_name_H-M   'P 1'
#
loop_
_entity.id
_entity.type
_entity.pdbx_description
1 polymer ?
#
loop_
_entity_poly.entity_id
_entity_poly.type
_entity_poly.pdbx_seq_one_letter_code
_entity_poly.pdbx_strand_id
1 'polypeptide(L)'
;MNKRNLFSMILTLIMPMFLFGQSISGKVSSETGEPLVGANVVVDGTELGAAADTDGIYTIKIDAGSYTVTASVIGYESTTKLIEVSGDVILDFEIAISAVGMSDIEVLASRADKKTPVAYTTVSKEDMEIRLGSQDIPMALNTTPSVYATQQGGGAGDARINVRGFNQRNVAVMINGVPQNDMENGWVYWSNWDGVADAAQSIQMQRGLSAVNLATPSIGGTMNIITDPAAMTKGGKFKQEGGDGGFLKTTVNYNSGLIGEKLALSGTIVRKTGDGIIDGNWTDAWAWYLGSSYQLNKKNRLELYAIGAPQRHGQNLYKQNIATYSQELAGDIDGYDKAAYADG
;
A
#
# COMPACT_ATOMS: atom_id res chain seq x y z
N MET A 1 -81.47 -9.49 -8.92
CA MET A 1 -80.18 -9.45 -9.58
C MET A 1 -79.47 -10.85 -9.28
N ASN A 2 -79.28 -11.63 -10.32
CA ASN A 2 -78.93 -13.05 -10.21
C ASN A 2 -77.45 -13.17 -9.75
N LYS A 3 -77.18 -13.96 -8.70
CA LYS A 3 -75.83 -14.19 -8.14
C LYS A 3 -74.78 -14.62 -9.20
N ARG A 4 -75.23 -15.15 -10.33
CA ARG A 4 -74.39 -15.57 -11.47
C ARG A 4 -73.78 -14.38 -12.25
N ASN A 5 -74.44 -13.24 -12.27
CA ASN A 5 -73.92 -12.05 -12.96
C ASN A 5 -72.94 -11.24 -12.11
N LEU A 6 -73.02 -11.39 -10.77
CA LEU A 6 -72.07 -10.78 -9.85
C LEU A 6 -70.70 -11.46 -9.91
N PHE A 7 -70.66 -12.80 -10.11
CA PHE A 7 -69.44 -13.58 -10.22
C PHE A 7 -68.71 -13.34 -11.56
N SER A 8 -69.48 -13.07 -12.64
CA SER A 8 -68.90 -12.76 -13.95
C SER A 8 -68.30 -11.34 -13.99
N MET A 9 -68.85 -10.41 -13.21
CA MET A 9 -68.34 -9.03 -13.13
C MET A 9 -67.12 -8.89 -12.24
N ILE A 10 -66.92 -9.79 -11.26
CA ILE A 10 -65.68 -9.81 -10.43
C ILE A 10 -64.54 -10.51 -11.16
N LEU A 11 -64.81 -11.44 -12.09
CA LEU A 11 -63.76 -12.13 -12.85
C LEU A 11 -63.18 -11.28 -13.98
N THR A 12 -63.86 -10.20 -14.41
CA THR A 12 -63.36 -9.29 -15.47
C THR A 12 -62.52 -8.13 -14.92
N LEU A 13 -62.39 -8.00 -13.57
CA LEU A 13 -61.62 -6.93 -12.97
C LEU A 13 -60.21 -7.39 -12.47
N ILE A 14 -59.84 -8.66 -12.70
CA ILE A 14 -58.46 -9.11 -12.58
C ILE A 14 -57.79 -8.93 -13.93
N MET A 15 -57.56 -7.69 -14.26
CA MET A 15 -56.65 -7.29 -15.33
C MET A 15 -55.27 -7.79 -14.91
N PRO A 16 -54.56 -8.61 -15.70
CA PRO A 16 -53.18 -8.99 -15.36
C PRO A 16 -52.41 -7.68 -15.33
N MET A 17 -52.01 -7.29 -14.16
CA MET A 17 -50.95 -6.29 -13.97
C MET A 17 -49.69 -6.90 -14.62
N PHE A 18 -49.46 -6.59 -15.90
CA PHE A 18 -48.17 -6.85 -16.52
C PHE A 18 -47.19 -6.03 -15.71
N LEU A 19 -46.42 -6.71 -14.85
CA LEU A 19 -45.18 -6.20 -14.33
C LEU A 19 -44.25 -6.02 -15.54
N PHE A 20 -44.28 -4.83 -16.14
CA PHE A 20 -43.21 -4.41 -17.01
C PHE A 20 -42.00 -4.22 -16.10
N GLY A 21 -41.09 -5.19 -16.12
CA GLY A 21 -39.81 -5.03 -15.47
C GLY A 21 -39.14 -3.79 -16.10
N GLN A 22 -38.84 -2.83 -15.27
CA GLN A 22 -38.15 -1.61 -15.70
C GLN A 22 -36.68 -1.93 -15.91
N SER A 23 -35.97 -1.11 -16.67
CA SER A 23 -34.58 -1.31 -16.94
C SER A 23 -33.80 0.00 -16.85
N ILE A 24 -32.59 -0.13 -16.34
CA ILE A 24 -31.53 0.88 -16.48
C ILE A 24 -30.64 0.40 -17.62
N SER A 25 -30.50 1.19 -18.66
CA SER A 25 -29.60 0.94 -19.78
C SER A 25 -28.76 2.18 -20.05
N GLY A 26 -27.63 2.02 -20.70
CA GLY A 26 -26.77 3.16 -21.03
C GLY A 26 -25.45 2.71 -21.60
N LYS A 27 -24.59 3.68 -21.85
CA LYS A 27 -23.24 3.48 -22.37
C LYS A 27 -22.21 3.88 -21.33
N VAL A 28 -21.16 3.06 -21.20
CA VAL A 28 -19.95 3.40 -20.44
C VAL A 28 -18.85 3.76 -21.41
N SER A 29 -18.34 4.99 -21.33
CA SER A 29 -17.30 5.51 -22.20
C SER A 29 -16.20 6.20 -21.40
N SER A 30 -15.02 6.33 -22.00
CA SER A 30 -13.96 7.19 -21.47
C SER A 30 -14.26 8.67 -21.77
N GLU A 31 -13.54 9.59 -21.14
CA GLU A 31 -13.58 11.03 -21.43
C GLU A 31 -13.27 11.37 -22.90
N THR A 32 -12.58 10.48 -23.61
CA THR A 32 -12.31 10.60 -25.05
C THR A 32 -13.43 10.04 -25.93
N GLY A 33 -14.51 9.53 -25.31
CA GLY A 33 -15.67 8.95 -25.99
C GLY A 33 -15.49 7.50 -26.47
N GLU A 34 -14.35 6.85 -26.15
CA GLU A 34 -14.13 5.43 -26.48
C GLU A 34 -14.99 4.52 -25.59
N PRO A 35 -15.66 3.48 -26.15
CA PRO A 35 -16.46 2.56 -25.37
C PRO A 35 -15.58 1.72 -24.45
N LEU A 36 -15.99 1.57 -23.19
CA LEU A 36 -15.28 0.79 -22.18
C LEU A 36 -15.85 -0.61 -22.07
N VAL A 37 -15.32 -1.51 -22.88
CA VAL A 37 -15.72 -2.92 -22.94
C VAL A 37 -15.45 -3.63 -21.61
N GLY A 38 -16.45 -4.36 -21.11
CA GLY A 38 -16.35 -5.10 -19.86
C GLY A 38 -16.39 -4.21 -18.61
N ALA A 39 -16.77 -2.94 -18.74
CA ALA A 39 -17.04 -2.09 -17.57
C ALA A 39 -18.16 -2.72 -16.73
N ASN A 40 -17.94 -2.82 -15.44
CA ASN A 40 -18.89 -3.39 -14.50
C ASN A 40 -19.78 -2.29 -13.95
N VAL A 41 -21.11 -2.42 -14.17
CA VAL A 41 -22.13 -1.48 -13.65
C VAL A 41 -22.93 -2.23 -12.59
N VAL A 42 -22.92 -1.73 -11.37
CA VAL A 42 -23.54 -2.38 -10.19
C VAL A 42 -24.52 -1.40 -9.54
N VAL A 43 -25.64 -1.94 -9.07
CA VAL A 43 -26.60 -1.21 -8.22
C VAL A 43 -26.21 -1.44 -6.77
N ASP A 44 -25.72 -0.39 -6.11
CA ASP A 44 -25.17 -0.47 -4.77
C ASP A 44 -26.20 -1.00 -3.75
N GLY A 45 -25.75 -1.88 -2.87
CA GLY A 45 -26.60 -2.52 -1.86
C GLY A 45 -27.51 -3.63 -2.39
N THR A 46 -27.35 -4.04 -3.67
CA THR A 46 -28.07 -5.16 -4.29
C THR A 46 -27.09 -6.14 -4.95
N GLU A 47 -27.57 -7.28 -5.42
CA GLU A 47 -26.79 -8.22 -6.25
C GLU A 47 -26.96 -7.95 -7.76
N LEU A 48 -27.62 -6.85 -8.12
CA LEU A 48 -27.92 -6.51 -9.52
C LEU A 48 -26.76 -5.75 -10.15
N GLY A 49 -26.37 -6.18 -11.34
CA GLY A 49 -25.33 -5.55 -12.14
C GLY A 49 -25.24 -6.14 -13.54
N ALA A 50 -24.51 -5.45 -14.40
CA ALA A 50 -24.21 -5.90 -15.76
C ALA A 50 -22.80 -5.47 -16.18
N ALA A 51 -22.18 -6.26 -17.06
CA ALA A 51 -20.97 -5.86 -17.75
C ALA A 51 -21.33 -5.22 -19.09
N ALA A 52 -20.63 -4.14 -19.44
CA ALA A 52 -20.79 -3.47 -20.72
C ALA A 52 -20.25 -4.35 -21.88
N ASP A 53 -20.96 -4.38 -22.98
CA ASP A 53 -20.62 -5.12 -24.19
C ASP A 53 -19.48 -4.47 -25.01
N THR A 54 -19.24 -4.95 -26.25
CA THR A 54 -18.20 -4.43 -27.14
C THR A 54 -18.39 -2.98 -27.57
N ASP A 55 -19.60 -2.46 -27.48
CA ASP A 55 -19.94 -1.07 -27.79
C ASP A 55 -20.04 -0.20 -26.54
N GLY A 56 -19.73 -0.80 -25.36
CA GLY A 56 -19.83 -0.16 -24.05
C GLY A 56 -21.25 -0.09 -23.50
N ILE A 57 -22.21 -0.83 -24.09
CA ILE A 57 -23.63 -0.77 -23.72
C ILE A 57 -23.91 -1.79 -22.61
N TYR A 58 -24.73 -1.40 -21.64
CA TYR A 58 -25.20 -2.26 -20.56
C TYR A 58 -26.70 -2.15 -20.34
N THR A 59 -27.30 -3.18 -19.75
CA THR A 59 -28.73 -3.17 -19.37
C THR A 59 -28.92 -3.97 -18.09
N ILE A 60 -29.59 -3.36 -17.09
CA ILE A 60 -29.92 -3.97 -15.79
C ILE A 60 -31.43 -3.92 -15.63
N LYS A 61 -32.07 -5.07 -15.37
CA LYS A 61 -33.50 -5.14 -15.02
C LYS A 61 -33.67 -4.86 -13.55
N ILE A 62 -34.57 -3.94 -13.20
CA ILE A 62 -34.75 -3.49 -11.83
C ILE A 62 -36.20 -3.01 -11.62
N ASP A 63 -36.68 -3.03 -10.39
CA ASP A 63 -37.96 -2.50 -10.00
C ASP A 63 -37.91 -0.98 -9.81
N ALA A 64 -39.09 -0.32 -9.74
CA ALA A 64 -39.17 1.11 -9.45
C ALA A 64 -38.59 1.44 -8.09
N GLY A 65 -37.78 2.50 -8.01
CA GLY A 65 -37.14 2.90 -6.77
C GLY A 65 -36.01 3.92 -6.98
N SER A 66 -35.42 4.36 -5.88
CA SER A 66 -34.27 5.24 -5.89
C SER A 66 -33.01 4.40 -5.63
N TYR A 67 -32.04 4.48 -6.53
CA TYR A 67 -30.85 3.64 -6.51
C TYR A 67 -29.58 4.45 -6.71
N THR A 68 -28.52 3.99 -6.10
CA THR A 68 -27.16 4.43 -6.39
C THR A 68 -26.53 3.41 -7.34
N VAL A 69 -26.04 3.85 -8.48
CA VAL A 69 -25.44 2.99 -9.50
C VAL A 69 -23.98 3.38 -9.69
N THR A 70 -23.08 2.40 -9.58
CA THR A 70 -21.64 2.59 -9.71
C THR A 70 -21.12 1.87 -10.95
N ALA A 71 -20.43 2.60 -11.83
CA ALA A 71 -19.71 2.04 -12.96
C ALA A 71 -18.20 2.02 -12.68
N SER A 72 -17.56 0.90 -12.97
CA SER A 72 -16.13 0.70 -12.74
C SER A 72 -15.52 -0.19 -13.83
N VAL A 73 -14.26 0.10 -14.18
CA VAL A 73 -13.45 -0.73 -15.08
C VAL A 73 -11.97 -0.61 -14.69
N ILE A 74 -11.20 -1.64 -14.91
CA ILE A 74 -9.78 -1.66 -14.57
C ILE A 74 -9.04 -0.56 -15.35
N GLY A 75 -8.33 0.31 -14.63
CA GLY A 75 -7.59 1.43 -15.22
C GLY A 75 -8.36 2.75 -15.28
N TYR A 76 -9.58 2.80 -14.75
CA TYR A 76 -10.42 4.00 -14.71
C TYR A 76 -10.93 4.28 -13.30
N GLU A 77 -11.29 5.53 -13.02
CA GLU A 77 -11.91 5.92 -11.76
C GLU A 77 -13.36 5.45 -11.72
N SER A 78 -13.81 4.87 -10.60
CA SER A 78 -15.22 4.49 -10.45
C SER A 78 -16.09 5.73 -10.38
N THR A 79 -17.19 5.76 -11.14
CA THR A 79 -18.14 6.85 -11.14
C THR A 79 -19.49 6.37 -10.61
N THR A 80 -20.04 7.11 -9.66
CA THR A 80 -21.31 6.78 -8.99
C THR A 80 -22.36 7.84 -9.29
N LYS A 81 -23.57 7.40 -9.63
CA LYS A 81 -24.72 8.29 -9.89
C LYS A 81 -25.95 7.83 -9.11
N LEU A 82 -26.68 8.79 -8.54
CA LEU A 82 -28.00 8.54 -7.94
C LEU A 82 -29.08 8.67 -9.02
N ILE A 83 -30.02 7.74 -9.05
CA ILE A 83 -31.07 7.68 -10.06
C ILE A 83 -32.40 7.26 -9.43
N GLU A 84 -33.51 7.82 -9.97
CA GLU A 84 -34.87 7.41 -9.65
C GLU A 84 -35.46 6.65 -10.83
N VAL A 85 -35.81 5.40 -10.63
CA VAL A 85 -36.37 4.51 -11.63
C VAL A 85 -37.90 4.50 -11.48
N SER A 86 -38.60 5.07 -12.45
CA SER A 86 -40.08 5.06 -12.55
C SER A 86 -40.56 4.47 -13.87
N GLY A 87 -39.66 4.02 -14.73
CA GLY A 87 -39.83 3.43 -16.07
C GLY A 87 -38.47 2.99 -16.59
N ASP A 88 -38.34 2.72 -17.89
CA ASP A 88 -37.06 2.51 -18.51
C ASP A 88 -36.24 3.80 -18.51
N VAL A 89 -35.01 3.73 -17.99
CA VAL A 89 -34.11 4.88 -17.81
C VAL A 89 -32.81 4.65 -18.55
N ILE A 90 -32.32 5.71 -19.22
CA ILE A 90 -31.02 5.74 -19.84
C ILE A 90 -30.05 6.45 -18.88
N LEU A 91 -28.98 5.77 -18.52
CA LEU A 91 -27.95 6.26 -17.61
C LEU A 91 -26.55 6.01 -18.19
N ASP A 92 -25.98 7.02 -18.84
CA ASP A 92 -24.65 6.93 -19.41
C ASP A 92 -23.59 7.26 -18.35
N PHE A 93 -22.44 6.60 -18.42
CA PHE A 93 -21.27 6.88 -17.61
C PHE A 93 -20.11 7.31 -18.51
N GLU A 94 -19.57 8.46 -18.20
CA GLU A 94 -18.28 8.90 -18.69
C GLU A 94 -17.28 8.75 -17.55
N ILE A 95 -16.26 7.92 -17.75
CA ILE A 95 -15.34 7.53 -16.70
C ILE A 95 -13.95 8.04 -17.07
N ALA A 96 -13.35 8.79 -16.13
CA ALA A 96 -12.00 9.29 -16.24
C ALA A 96 -10.98 8.13 -16.13
N ILE A 97 -9.88 8.23 -16.85
CA ILE A 97 -8.77 7.32 -16.69
C ILE A 97 -8.26 7.48 -15.24
N SER A 98 -8.25 6.37 -14.50
CA SER A 98 -7.67 6.38 -13.16
C SER A 98 -6.19 6.74 -13.23
N ALA A 99 -5.73 7.58 -12.30
CA ALA A 99 -4.31 7.85 -12.14
C ALA A 99 -3.46 6.57 -11.95
N VAL A 100 -4.09 5.46 -11.56
CA VAL A 100 -3.48 4.12 -11.55
C VAL A 100 -3.03 3.66 -12.94
N GLY A 101 -3.64 4.16 -14.03
CA GLY A 101 -3.20 3.89 -15.41
C GLY A 101 -1.87 4.56 -15.79
N MET A 102 -1.40 5.56 -15.05
CA MET A 102 -0.06 6.12 -15.26
C MET A 102 1.06 5.32 -14.59
N SER A 103 0.74 4.39 -13.68
CA SER A 103 1.72 3.49 -13.08
C SER A 103 2.28 2.46 -14.07
N ASP A 104 1.63 2.23 -15.20
CA ASP A 104 2.11 1.31 -16.25
C ASP A 104 3.33 1.85 -17.04
N ILE A 105 3.68 3.12 -16.87
CA ILE A 105 4.91 3.69 -17.44
C ILE A 105 6.06 3.65 -16.42
N GLU A 106 5.77 3.22 -15.20
CA GLU A 106 6.79 3.07 -14.20
C GLU A 106 7.82 2.06 -14.69
N VAL A 107 9.03 2.54 -14.84
CA VAL A 107 10.15 1.78 -15.35
C VAL A 107 10.28 0.49 -14.58
N LEU A 108 9.80 -0.53 -15.19
CA LEU A 108 9.78 -1.92 -14.81
C LEU A 108 11.18 -2.51 -14.58
N ALA A 109 12.25 -1.72 -14.80
CA ALA A 109 13.62 -2.16 -14.62
C ALA A 109 13.94 -2.61 -13.19
N SER A 110 13.24 -2.06 -12.19
CA SER A 110 13.46 -2.41 -10.77
C SER A 110 12.32 -3.22 -10.14
N ARG A 111 11.26 -3.52 -10.90
CA ARG A 111 10.04 -4.14 -10.41
C ARG A 111 9.69 -5.39 -11.21
N ALA A 112 9.32 -6.47 -10.52
CA ALA A 112 8.80 -7.67 -11.16
C ALA A 112 7.29 -7.55 -11.36
N ASP A 113 6.80 -8.01 -12.49
CA ASP A 113 5.39 -8.13 -12.83
C ASP A 113 4.98 -9.60 -13.03
N LYS A 114 3.72 -9.86 -13.41
CA LYS A 114 3.22 -11.22 -13.66
C LYS A 114 3.91 -11.93 -14.82
N LYS A 115 4.59 -11.21 -15.71
CA LYS A 115 5.32 -11.75 -16.87
C LYS A 115 6.79 -12.02 -16.54
N THR A 116 7.27 -11.47 -15.43
CA THR A 116 8.66 -11.63 -14.99
C THR A 116 8.85 -13.02 -14.38
N PRO A 117 9.77 -13.87 -14.85
CA PRO A 117 9.95 -15.23 -14.34
C PRO A 117 10.68 -15.27 -12.99
N VAL A 118 10.23 -14.47 -12.03
CA VAL A 118 10.82 -14.34 -10.68
C VAL A 118 9.71 -14.43 -9.64
N ALA A 119 9.96 -15.20 -8.57
CA ALA A 119 9.05 -15.25 -7.44
C ALA A 119 9.10 -13.91 -6.67
N TYR A 120 8.00 -13.20 -6.60
CA TYR A 120 7.90 -11.96 -5.83
C TYR A 120 6.66 -11.91 -4.94
N THR A 121 6.69 -11.02 -3.97
CA THR A 121 5.57 -10.68 -3.09
C THR A 121 5.53 -9.16 -2.96
N THR A 122 4.35 -8.58 -3.07
CA THR A 122 4.15 -7.15 -2.81
C THR A 122 3.37 -7.00 -1.51
N VAL A 123 3.90 -6.23 -0.57
CA VAL A 123 3.24 -5.83 0.67
C VAL A 123 2.66 -4.45 0.42
N SER A 124 1.35 -4.31 0.59
CA SER A 124 0.63 -3.06 0.38
C SER A 124 0.87 -2.04 1.49
N LYS A 125 0.47 -0.80 1.26
CA LYS A 125 0.52 0.26 2.28
C LYS A 125 -0.32 -0.11 3.51
N GLU A 126 -1.51 -0.64 3.29
CA GLU A 126 -2.45 -1.06 4.34
C GLU A 126 -1.83 -2.17 5.20
N ASP A 127 -1.21 -3.16 4.57
CA ASP A 127 -0.50 -4.22 5.28
C ASP A 127 0.66 -3.69 6.12
N MET A 128 1.42 -2.74 5.60
CA MET A 128 2.50 -2.10 6.35
C MET A 128 1.98 -1.30 7.54
N GLU A 129 0.92 -0.55 7.37
CA GLU A 129 0.31 0.26 8.44
C GLU A 129 -0.22 -0.59 9.61
N ILE A 130 -0.70 -1.80 9.32
CA ILE A 130 -1.18 -2.74 10.35
C ILE A 130 -0.01 -3.45 11.05
N ARG A 131 1.04 -3.79 10.31
CA ARG A 131 2.09 -4.70 10.80
C ARG A 131 3.28 -4.00 11.45
N LEU A 132 3.63 -2.80 10.99
CA LEU A 132 4.87 -2.18 11.44
C LEU A 132 4.79 -1.58 12.85
N GLY A 133 3.76 -0.80 13.14
CA GLY A 133 3.69 -0.09 14.43
C GLY A 133 5.00 0.66 14.73
N SER A 134 5.71 0.23 15.79
CA SER A 134 7.03 0.74 16.18
C SER A 134 8.21 0.11 15.45
N GLN A 135 7.98 -0.94 14.66
CA GLN A 135 9.03 -1.79 14.09
C GLN A 135 9.64 -1.20 12.82
N ASP A 136 10.84 -1.67 12.50
CA ASP A 136 11.55 -1.28 11.27
C ASP A 136 10.95 -1.94 10.02
N ILE A 137 11.18 -1.32 8.88
CA ILE A 137 10.63 -1.71 7.58
C ILE A 137 10.74 -3.22 7.27
N PRO A 138 11.89 -3.91 7.50
CA PRO A 138 12.00 -5.34 7.21
C PRO A 138 10.97 -6.22 7.90
N MET A 139 10.48 -5.80 9.07
CA MET A 139 9.53 -6.59 9.86
C MET A 139 8.19 -6.78 9.15
N ALA A 140 7.80 -5.87 8.25
CA ALA A 140 6.62 -6.01 7.41
C ALA A 140 6.69 -7.23 6.48
N LEU A 141 7.90 -7.72 6.19
CA LEU A 141 8.14 -8.83 5.27
C LEU A 141 8.14 -10.22 5.95
N ASN A 142 7.99 -10.32 7.27
CA ASN A 142 8.02 -11.61 7.98
C ASN A 142 6.91 -12.59 7.56
N THR A 143 5.87 -12.11 6.91
CA THR A 143 4.83 -12.97 6.31
C THR A 143 5.13 -13.39 4.89
N THR A 144 6.23 -12.88 4.30
CA THR A 144 6.68 -13.24 2.96
C THR A 144 7.43 -14.57 2.99
N PRO A 145 7.07 -15.55 2.15
CA PRO A 145 7.77 -16.83 2.12
C PRO A 145 9.27 -16.67 1.90
N SER A 146 10.08 -17.43 2.62
CA SER A 146 11.56 -17.44 2.56
C SER A 146 12.22 -16.12 2.99
N VAL A 147 11.50 -15.25 3.70
CA VAL A 147 12.03 -14.04 4.33
C VAL A 147 11.97 -14.21 5.85
N TYR A 148 13.03 -13.83 6.51
CA TYR A 148 13.13 -13.80 7.97
C TYR A 148 13.75 -12.46 8.38
N ALA A 149 12.98 -11.63 9.04
CA ALA A 149 13.44 -10.38 9.60
C ALA A 149 13.42 -10.42 11.13
N THR A 150 14.44 -9.87 11.74
CA THR A 150 14.58 -9.75 13.20
C THR A 150 14.84 -8.31 13.58
N GLN A 151 14.15 -7.87 14.62
CA GLN A 151 14.47 -6.61 15.26
C GLN A 151 15.73 -6.79 16.12
N GLN A 152 16.65 -5.86 16.04
CA GLN A 152 17.89 -5.86 16.82
C GLN A 152 17.82 -4.73 17.86
N GLY A 153 18.76 -4.73 18.80
CA GLY A 153 18.99 -3.60 19.70
C GLY A 153 17.85 -3.23 20.63
N GLY A 154 16.81 -4.07 20.76
CA GLY A 154 15.71 -3.82 21.70
C GLY A 154 14.64 -2.86 21.22
N GLY A 155 14.61 -2.48 19.94
CA GLY A 155 13.44 -1.83 19.34
C GLY A 155 13.64 -0.54 18.58
N ALA A 156 14.80 0.10 18.64
CA ALA A 156 15.05 1.33 17.91
C ALA A 156 16.08 1.13 16.79
N GLY A 157 15.62 0.92 15.58
CA GLY A 157 16.45 0.78 14.39
C GLY A 157 17.19 -0.56 14.29
N ASP A 158 17.84 -0.77 13.15
CA ASP A 158 18.75 -1.86 12.86
C ASP A 158 18.16 -3.27 12.82
N ALA A 159 16.91 -3.39 12.42
CA ALA A 159 16.37 -4.67 12.01
C ALA A 159 17.26 -5.34 10.96
N ARG A 160 17.25 -6.65 10.92
CA ARG A 160 18.01 -7.44 9.94
C ARG A 160 17.05 -8.28 9.11
N ILE A 161 17.38 -8.44 7.85
CA ILE A 161 16.64 -9.28 6.93
C ILE A 161 17.52 -10.39 6.36
N ASN A 162 16.97 -11.59 6.32
CA ASN A 162 17.54 -12.73 5.61
C ASN A 162 16.53 -13.22 4.58
N VAL A 163 16.99 -13.50 3.38
CA VAL A 163 16.17 -13.97 2.28
C VAL A 163 16.78 -15.24 1.73
N ARG A 164 16.04 -16.35 1.75
CA ARG A 164 16.53 -17.67 1.34
C ARG A 164 17.82 -18.09 2.05
N GLY A 165 18.03 -17.68 3.30
CA GLY A 165 19.23 -17.94 4.08
C GLY A 165 20.40 -16.96 3.83
N PHE A 166 20.29 -16.10 2.83
CA PHE A 166 21.26 -15.04 2.59
C PHE A 166 21.00 -13.85 3.50
N ASN A 167 22.05 -13.35 4.14
CA ASN A 167 21.95 -12.17 4.98
C ASN A 167 21.76 -10.88 4.15
N GLN A 168 21.42 -9.79 4.80
CA GLN A 168 21.09 -8.49 4.21
C GLN A 168 22.15 -7.94 3.25
N ARG A 169 23.44 -8.26 3.43
CA ARG A 169 24.53 -7.82 2.52
C ARG A 169 24.42 -8.41 1.11
N ASN A 170 23.71 -9.52 0.99
CA ASN A 170 23.47 -10.23 -0.27
C ASN A 170 22.04 -9.99 -0.82
N VAL A 171 21.32 -9.03 -0.26
CA VAL A 171 19.97 -8.61 -0.68
C VAL A 171 20.07 -7.17 -1.13
N ALA A 172 19.73 -6.91 -2.39
CA ALA A 172 19.64 -5.53 -2.87
C ALA A 172 18.44 -4.84 -2.22
N VAL A 173 18.67 -3.75 -1.51
CA VAL A 173 17.63 -2.90 -0.93
C VAL A 173 17.58 -1.62 -1.71
N MET A 174 16.39 -1.26 -2.20
CA MET A 174 16.19 -0.09 -3.05
C MET A 174 15.02 0.76 -2.56
N ILE A 175 15.12 2.05 -2.82
CA ILE A 175 14.00 3.00 -2.75
C ILE A 175 13.81 3.54 -4.18
N ASN A 176 12.64 3.29 -4.77
CA ASN A 176 12.33 3.64 -6.15
C ASN A 176 13.39 3.19 -7.16
N GLY A 177 13.95 1.99 -6.97
CA GLY A 177 14.98 1.44 -7.83
C GLY A 177 16.40 1.95 -7.57
N VAL A 178 16.59 2.89 -6.65
CA VAL A 178 17.93 3.38 -6.25
C VAL A 178 18.47 2.54 -5.10
N PRO A 179 19.65 1.86 -5.27
CA PRO A 179 20.25 1.05 -4.22
C PRO A 179 20.60 1.86 -2.96
N GLN A 180 20.35 1.26 -1.80
CA GLN A 180 20.57 1.84 -0.49
C GLN A 180 21.57 1.07 0.35
N ASN A 181 22.08 -0.05 -0.15
CA ASN A 181 23.12 -0.81 0.54
C ASN A 181 24.40 0.04 0.67
N ASP A 182 24.96 0.08 1.86
CA ASP A 182 26.23 0.73 2.11
C ASP A 182 27.34 0.18 1.20
N MET A 183 28.11 1.06 0.58
CA MET A 183 29.08 0.67 -0.46
C MET A 183 30.32 -0.02 0.12
N GLU A 184 30.60 0.17 1.41
CA GLU A 184 31.76 -0.43 2.08
C GLU A 184 31.46 -1.84 2.55
N ASN A 185 30.31 -2.03 3.23
CA ASN A 185 30.01 -3.26 3.93
C ASN A 185 28.72 -3.97 3.50
N GLY A 186 27.92 -3.36 2.59
CA GLY A 186 26.68 -3.91 2.06
C GLY A 186 25.48 -3.87 3.02
N TRP A 187 25.62 -3.30 4.23
CA TRP A 187 24.54 -3.18 5.17
C TRP A 187 23.55 -2.08 4.78
N VAL A 188 22.34 -2.19 5.31
CA VAL A 188 21.35 -1.10 5.39
C VAL A 188 21.08 -0.83 6.86
N TYR A 189 21.35 0.38 7.30
CA TYR A 189 21.06 0.85 8.65
C TYR A 189 19.65 1.44 8.64
N TRP A 190 18.67 0.64 9.08
CA TRP A 190 17.25 0.96 8.93
C TRP A 190 16.82 2.20 9.69
N SER A 191 17.54 2.54 10.73
CA SER A 191 17.35 3.80 11.45
C SER A 191 17.53 5.04 10.56
N ASN A 192 18.38 4.97 9.53
CA ASN A 192 18.55 6.07 8.56
C ASN A 192 17.36 6.23 7.60
N TRP A 193 16.46 5.26 7.57
CA TRP A 193 15.29 5.20 6.70
C TRP A 193 13.97 5.25 7.47
N ASP A 194 14.01 5.69 8.71
CA ASP A 194 12.81 5.88 9.53
C ASP A 194 11.84 6.83 8.81
N GLY A 195 10.54 6.49 8.83
CA GLY A 195 9.52 7.26 8.13
C GLY A 195 9.35 6.95 6.63
N VAL A 196 10.29 6.25 5.98
CA VAL A 196 10.14 5.87 4.55
C VAL A 196 8.96 4.93 4.35
N ALA A 197 8.70 4.02 5.30
CA ALA A 197 7.52 3.16 5.26
C ALA A 197 6.19 3.93 5.29
N ASP A 198 6.16 5.05 6.03
CA ASP A 198 4.97 5.90 6.11
C ASP A 198 4.69 6.66 4.80
N ALA A 199 5.74 6.91 4.01
CA ALA A 199 5.66 7.51 2.69
C ALA A 199 5.45 6.47 1.57
N ALA A 200 5.78 5.19 1.83
CA ALA A 200 5.73 4.14 0.83
C ALA A 200 4.30 3.79 0.40
N GLN A 201 4.14 3.47 -0.85
CA GLN A 201 2.94 2.88 -1.42
C GLN A 201 2.94 1.36 -1.26
N SER A 202 4.09 0.73 -1.47
CA SER A 202 4.26 -0.70 -1.36
C SER A 202 5.72 -1.08 -1.18
N ILE A 203 5.96 -2.33 -0.73
CA ILE A 203 7.27 -2.96 -0.75
C ILE A 203 7.18 -4.20 -1.62
N GLN A 204 8.00 -4.29 -2.65
CA GLN A 204 8.12 -5.51 -3.44
C GLN A 204 9.38 -6.27 -3.05
N MET A 205 9.19 -7.53 -2.66
CA MET A 205 10.26 -8.47 -2.35
C MET A 205 10.38 -9.52 -3.45
N GLN A 206 11.43 -9.44 -4.24
CA GLN A 206 11.81 -10.45 -5.23
C GLN A 206 12.77 -11.44 -4.58
N ARG A 207 12.55 -12.72 -4.77
CA ARG A 207 13.29 -13.80 -4.10
C ARG A 207 14.17 -14.55 -5.08
N GLY A 208 15.48 -14.55 -4.84
CA GLY A 208 16.50 -15.13 -5.70
C GLY A 208 17.15 -14.10 -6.61
N LEU A 209 17.82 -14.55 -7.64
CA LEU A 209 18.46 -13.64 -8.59
C LEU A 209 17.42 -12.69 -9.16
N SER A 210 17.70 -11.40 -9.02
CA SER A 210 16.82 -10.34 -9.50
C SER A 210 16.67 -10.39 -11.01
N ALA A 211 15.46 -10.13 -11.50
CA ALA A 211 15.22 -9.84 -12.92
C ALA A 211 15.85 -8.51 -13.38
N VAL A 212 16.40 -7.76 -12.43
CA VAL A 212 16.93 -6.42 -12.63
C VAL A 212 18.43 -6.47 -12.80
N ASN A 213 18.93 -5.82 -13.83
CA ASN A 213 20.35 -5.71 -14.12
C ASN A 213 20.99 -4.64 -13.20
N LEU A 214 21.21 -4.99 -11.93
CA LEU A 214 21.75 -4.10 -10.90
C LEU A 214 23.20 -4.41 -10.58
N ALA A 215 23.98 -3.37 -10.34
CA ALA A 215 25.35 -3.47 -9.85
C ALA A 215 25.44 -3.89 -8.37
N THR A 216 24.31 -3.98 -7.66
CA THR A 216 24.25 -4.32 -6.23
C THR A 216 24.09 -5.82 -6.04
N PRO A 217 24.80 -6.45 -5.07
CA PRO A 217 24.63 -7.86 -4.77
C PRO A 217 23.18 -8.22 -4.45
N SER A 218 22.59 -9.16 -5.20
CA SER A 218 21.18 -9.54 -5.08
C SER A 218 20.94 -11.05 -5.13
N ILE A 219 21.93 -11.84 -4.72
CA ILE A 219 21.87 -13.32 -4.74
C ILE A 219 20.68 -13.83 -3.90
N GLY A 220 20.46 -13.23 -2.73
CA GLY A 220 19.33 -13.56 -1.85
C GLY A 220 17.98 -13.08 -2.40
N GLY A 221 17.98 -11.92 -3.02
CA GLY A 221 16.78 -11.26 -3.54
C GLY A 221 16.93 -9.76 -3.63
N THR A 222 15.83 -9.10 -4.01
CA THR A 222 15.74 -7.65 -4.11
C THR A 222 14.52 -7.15 -3.37
N MET A 223 14.69 -6.22 -2.46
CA MET A 223 13.65 -5.48 -1.75
C MET A 223 13.56 -4.08 -2.36
N ASN A 224 12.43 -3.74 -2.97
CA ASN A 224 12.20 -2.40 -3.51
C ASN A 224 11.05 -1.71 -2.78
N ILE A 225 11.34 -0.60 -2.11
CA ILE A 225 10.37 0.28 -1.45
C ILE A 225 9.92 1.31 -2.48
N ILE A 226 8.64 1.37 -2.72
CA ILE A 226 8.05 2.18 -3.79
C ILE A 226 7.26 3.32 -3.17
N THR A 227 7.59 4.54 -3.56
CA THR A 227 6.95 5.78 -3.10
C THR A 227 6.51 6.60 -4.31
N ASP A 228 5.53 6.15 -5.07
CA ASP A 228 5.09 6.85 -6.30
C ASP A 228 4.04 7.93 -5.98
N PRO A 229 4.36 9.22 -6.03
CA PRO A 229 3.40 10.30 -5.81
C PRO A 229 2.25 10.30 -6.83
N ALA A 230 2.50 9.85 -8.08
CA ALA A 230 1.49 9.85 -9.13
C ALA A 230 0.42 8.77 -8.94
N ALA A 231 0.76 7.68 -8.23
CA ALA A 231 -0.17 6.61 -7.92
C ALA A 231 -0.97 6.84 -6.62
N MET A 232 -0.73 7.96 -5.93
CA MET A 232 -1.42 8.28 -4.68
C MET A 232 -2.65 9.15 -4.93
N THR A 233 -3.77 8.81 -4.30
CA THR A 233 -4.97 9.64 -4.33
C THR A 233 -4.77 10.94 -3.57
N LYS A 234 -5.42 12.02 -4.04
CA LYS A 234 -5.38 13.31 -3.37
C LYS A 234 -5.97 13.20 -1.96
N GLY A 235 -5.24 13.70 -0.97
CA GLY A 235 -5.71 13.72 0.40
C GLY A 235 -4.60 13.91 1.41
N GLY A 236 -4.99 14.12 2.67
CA GLY A 236 -4.10 14.19 3.81
C GLY A 236 -4.47 13.14 4.84
N LYS A 237 -3.48 12.61 5.55
CA LYS A 237 -3.65 11.65 6.64
C LYS A 237 -2.88 12.12 7.85
N PHE A 238 -3.54 12.12 9.00
CA PHE A 238 -2.93 12.26 10.32
C PHE A 238 -3.06 10.92 11.02
N LYS A 239 -1.96 10.39 11.55
CA LYS A 239 -1.93 9.13 12.28
C LYS A 239 -1.17 9.33 13.59
N GLN A 240 -1.75 8.83 14.68
CA GLN A 240 -1.13 8.79 16.00
C GLN A 240 -1.07 7.34 16.45
N GLU A 241 0.11 6.88 16.84
CA GLU A 241 0.36 5.53 17.33
C GLU A 241 0.99 5.61 18.71
N GLY A 242 0.54 4.76 19.63
CA GLY A 242 1.07 4.61 20.97
C GLY A 242 1.33 3.14 21.27
N GLY A 243 2.28 2.87 22.16
CA GLY A 243 2.65 1.51 22.53
C GLY A 243 3.44 1.44 23.84
N ASP A 244 3.91 0.25 24.16
CA ASP A 244 4.72 0.02 25.35
C ASP A 244 6.04 0.78 25.31
N GLY A 245 6.68 0.97 26.48
CA GLY A 245 7.92 1.71 26.61
C GLY A 245 7.79 3.19 26.21
N GLY A 246 6.65 3.82 26.50
CA GLY A 246 6.43 5.24 26.19
C GLY A 246 6.40 5.53 24.69
N PHE A 247 6.23 4.52 23.84
CA PHE A 247 6.23 4.70 22.38
C PHE A 247 5.12 5.63 21.93
N LEU A 248 5.49 6.67 21.22
CA LEU A 248 4.60 7.61 20.57
C LEU A 248 5.10 7.96 19.17
N LYS A 249 4.27 7.73 18.16
CA LYS A 249 4.58 8.09 16.78
C LYS A 249 3.46 8.92 16.19
N THR A 250 3.81 10.07 15.64
CA THR A 250 2.90 10.98 14.94
C THR A 250 3.32 11.05 13.50
N THR A 251 2.42 10.75 12.58
CA THR A 251 2.63 10.84 11.14
C THR A 251 1.65 11.82 10.52
N VAL A 252 2.16 12.73 9.72
CA VAL A 252 1.38 13.62 8.85
C VAL A 252 1.80 13.36 7.42
N ASN A 253 0.85 13.00 6.58
CA ASN A 253 1.06 12.77 5.16
C ASN A 253 0.10 13.63 4.34
N TYR A 254 0.57 14.12 3.20
CA TYR A 254 -0.26 14.81 2.21
C TYR A 254 0.17 14.42 0.80
N ASN A 255 -0.83 14.11 -0.04
CA ASN A 255 -0.66 13.80 -1.46
C ASN A 255 -1.54 14.75 -2.27
N SER A 256 -0.97 15.37 -3.28
CA SER A 256 -1.72 16.29 -4.14
C SER A 256 -2.69 15.58 -5.10
N GLY A 257 -2.47 14.26 -5.32
CA GLY A 257 -2.98 13.60 -6.51
C GLY A 257 -2.36 14.21 -7.77
N LEU A 258 -2.89 13.86 -8.93
CA LEU A 258 -2.45 14.46 -10.20
C LEU A 258 -2.98 15.89 -10.34
N ILE A 259 -2.09 16.83 -10.58
CA ILE A 259 -2.36 18.24 -10.86
C ILE A 259 -2.18 18.44 -12.37
N GLY A 260 -3.26 18.78 -13.06
CA GLY A 260 -3.24 19.00 -14.53
C GLY A 260 -2.72 17.78 -15.29
N GLU A 261 -3.03 16.57 -14.82
CA GLU A 261 -2.66 15.26 -15.39
C GLU A 261 -1.14 15.01 -15.55
N LYS A 262 -0.30 15.87 -15.00
CA LYS A 262 1.16 15.81 -15.22
C LYS A 262 1.99 15.84 -13.96
N LEU A 263 1.59 16.61 -12.95
CA LEU A 263 2.37 16.82 -11.73
C LEU A 263 1.70 16.12 -10.56
N ALA A 264 2.47 15.38 -9.78
CA ALA A 264 2.04 14.89 -8.48
C ALA A 264 3.09 15.23 -7.42
N LEU A 265 2.62 15.58 -6.24
CA LEU A 265 3.45 15.92 -5.09
C LEU A 265 3.03 15.08 -3.89
N SER A 266 3.99 14.63 -3.11
CA SER A 266 3.77 13.89 -1.87
C SER A 266 4.71 14.40 -0.79
N GLY A 267 4.20 14.51 0.43
CA GLY A 267 4.99 14.89 1.60
C GLY A 267 4.58 14.08 2.82
N THR A 268 5.55 13.62 3.60
CA THR A 268 5.34 12.91 4.86
C THR A 268 6.28 13.47 5.91
N ILE A 269 5.78 13.69 7.12
CA ILE A 269 6.56 14.06 8.29
C ILE A 269 6.19 13.10 9.40
N VAL A 270 7.20 12.58 10.08
CA VAL A 270 7.07 11.64 11.19
C VAL A 270 7.82 12.16 12.39
N ARG A 271 7.21 12.08 13.55
CA ARG A 271 7.84 12.27 14.87
C ARG A 271 7.70 10.97 15.66
N LYS A 272 8.82 10.40 16.12
CA LYS A 272 8.84 9.15 16.88
C LYS A 272 9.63 9.36 18.18
N THR A 273 9.05 8.95 19.31
CA THR A 273 9.69 8.95 20.62
C THR A 273 9.32 7.68 21.38
N GLY A 274 10.14 7.29 22.35
CA GLY A 274 9.88 6.19 23.26
C GLY A 274 11.06 5.90 24.15
N ASP A 275 10.78 5.31 25.32
CA ASP A 275 11.83 4.92 26.28
C ASP A 275 12.40 3.53 25.96
N GLY A 276 11.68 2.77 25.10
CA GLY A 276 12.04 1.39 24.76
C GLY A 276 11.59 0.38 25.84
N ILE A 277 11.75 -0.91 25.51
CA ILE A 277 11.38 -2.02 26.42
C ILE A 277 12.56 -2.39 27.30
N ILE A 278 13.77 -2.14 26.84
CA ILE A 278 15.03 -2.40 27.57
C ILE A 278 15.57 -1.06 28.04
N ASP A 279 16.00 -0.99 29.28
CA ASP A 279 16.59 0.21 29.86
C ASP A 279 17.74 0.73 28.99
N GLY A 280 17.71 2.03 28.72
CA GLY A 280 18.69 2.69 27.85
C GLY A 280 18.40 2.63 26.34
N ASN A 281 17.36 1.94 25.89
CA ASN A 281 17.02 1.82 24.47
C ASN A 281 15.93 2.84 24.02
N TRP A 282 16.08 4.08 24.47
CA TRP A 282 15.18 5.17 24.09
C TRP A 282 15.35 5.57 22.62
N THR A 283 14.31 6.16 22.02
CA THR A 283 14.32 6.73 20.69
C THR A 283 13.76 8.15 20.68
N ASP A 284 14.38 9.01 19.87
CA ASP A 284 13.99 10.38 19.62
C ASP A 284 14.33 10.71 18.16
N ALA A 285 13.33 10.60 17.28
CA ALA A 285 13.53 10.65 15.84
C ALA A 285 12.53 11.59 15.16
N TRP A 286 13.02 12.28 14.15
CA TRP A 286 12.23 12.91 13.12
C TRP A 286 12.51 12.22 11.80
N ALA A 287 11.50 12.13 10.97
CA ALA A 287 11.71 11.73 9.58
C ALA A 287 10.83 12.57 8.66
N TRP A 288 11.29 12.78 7.45
CA TRP A 288 10.53 13.47 6.44
C TRP A 288 10.83 12.90 5.05
N TYR A 289 9.84 12.94 4.21
CA TYR A 289 9.89 12.54 2.82
C TYR A 289 9.19 13.59 1.97
N LEU A 290 9.81 13.98 0.87
CA LEU A 290 9.24 14.81 -0.17
C LEU A 290 9.42 14.12 -1.51
N GLY A 291 8.34 13.95 -2.26
CA GLY A 291 8.36 13.32 -3.57
C GLY A 291 7.62 14.19 -4.59
N SER A 292 8.13 14.23 -5.80
CA SER A 292 7.43 14.80 -6.94
C SER A 292 7.57 13.91 -8.17
N SER A 293 6.54 13.85 -8.98
CA SER A 293 6.53 13.16 -10.25
C SER A 293 5.97 14.11 -11.31
N TYR A 294 6.66 14.31 -12.40
CA TYR A 294 6.24 15.17 -13.50
C TYR A 294 6.30 14.44 -14.83
N GLN A 295 5.14 14.27 -15.47
CA GLN A 295 5.03 13.63 -16.78
C GLN A 295 5.43 14.62 -17.88
N LEU A 296 6.63 14.46 -18.42
CA LEU A 296 7.15 15.28 -19.51
C LEU A 296 6.40 14.99 -20.83
N ASN A 297 6.21 13.70 -21.13
CA ASN A 297 5.48 13.20 -22.29
C ASN A 297 5.08 11.73 -22.06
N LYS A 298 4.38 11.09 -23.00
CA LYS A 298 3.94 9.69 -22.88
C LYS A 298 5.04 8.65 -22.59
N LYS A 299 6.31 8.99 -22.80
CA LYS A 299 7.46 8.06 -22.65
C LYS A 299 8.42 8.46 -21.53
N ASN A 300 8.35 9.70 -21.05
CA ASN A 300 9.33 10.22 -20.10
C ASN A 300 8.65 10.88 -18.92
N ARG A 301 9.03 10.45 -17.72
CA ARG A 301 8.61 10.98 -16.43
C ARG A 301 9.87 11.42 -15.65
N LEU A 302 9.81 12.58 -15.03
CA LEU A 302 10.83 13.07 -14.11
C LEU A 302 10.34 12.83 -12.69
N GLU A 303 11.18 12.24 -11.87
CA GLU A 303 10.91 11.99 -10.45
C GLU A 303 12.00 12.60 -9.61
N LEU A 304 11.61 13.31 -8.55
CA LEU A 304 12.52 13.89 -7.59
C LEU A 304 12.09 13.46 -6.19
N TYR A 305 13.05 12.99 -5.41
CA TYR A 305 12.84 12.54 -4.04
C TYR A 305 13.85 13.18 -3.11
N ALA A 306 13.38 13.57 -1.92
CA ALA A 306 14.22 14.00 -0.83
C ALA A 306 13.78 13.33 0.46
N ILE A 307 14.73 12.76 1.20
CA ILE A 307 14.48 11.97 2.40
C ILE A 307 15.44 12.43 3.48
N GLY A 308 14.96 12.53 4.72
CA GLY A 308 15.79 12.76 5.88
C GLY A 308 15.21 12.09 7.12
N ALA A 309 16.07 11.51 7.96
CA ALA A 309 15.72 10.83 9.18
C ALA A 309 16.68 11.18 10.32
N PRO A 310 16.76 12.46 10.75
CA PRO A 310 17.58 12.83 11.90
C PRO A 310 17.03 12.18 13.15
N GLN A 311 17.91 11.44 13.84
CA GLN A 311 17.52 10.65 15.00
C GLN A 311 18.61 10.58 16.05
N ARG A 312 18.19 10.27 17.27
CA ARG A 312 19.02 9.89 18.39
C ARG A 312 18.35 8.72 19.08
N HIS A 313 19.14 7.71 19.45
CA HIS A 313 18.61 6.56 20.18
C HIS A 313 19.67 5.90 21.03
N GLY A 314 19.22 5.25 22.09
CA GLY A 314 20.00 4.29 22.83
C GLY A 314 19.94 2.93 22.10
N GLN A 315 21.01 2.15 22.21
CA GLN A 315 21.13 0.90 21.46
C GLN A 315 21.89 -0.17 22.21
N ASN A 316 21.45 -1.41 22.12
CA ASN A 316 22.12 -2.58 22.64
C ASN A 316 22.41 -3.57 21.50
N LEU A 317 23.49 -3.34 20.78
CA LEU A 317 23.85 -4.10 19.56
C LEU A 317 24.67 -5.35 19.81
N TYR A 318 25.52 -5.33 20.81
CA TYR A 318 26.50 -6.38 21.02
C TYR A 318 26.27 -7.10 22.35
N LYS A 319 26.40 -8.40 22.34
CA LYS A 319 26.54 -9.13 23.59
C LYS A 319 27.83 -8.67 24.25
N GLN A 320 27.73 -8.14 25.43
CA GLN A 320 28.85 -7.74 26.23
C GLN A 320 28.95 -8.63 27.47
N ASN A 321 30.12 -8.69 28.04
CA ASN A 321 30.33 -9.40 29.28
C ASN A 321 29.69 -8.64 30.43
N ILE A 322 29.01 -9.34 31.34
CA ILE A 322 28.33 -8.71 32.48
C ILE A 322 29.29 -7.87 33.35
N ALA A 323 30.55 -8.25 33.45
CA ALA A 323 31.55 -7.49 34.18
C ALA A 323 31.85 -6.10 33.60
N THR A 324 31.53 -5.87 32.32
CA THR A 324 31.61 -4.54 31.69
C THR A 324 30.57 -3.58 32.28
N TYR A 325 29.43 -4.11 32.72
CA TYR A 325 28.33 -3.30 33.30
C TYR A 325 28.39 -3.29 34.84
N SER A 326 28.70 -4.43 35.44
CA SER A 326 28.78 -4.56 36.90
C SER A 326 29.69 -5.72 37.29
N GLN A 327 30.81 -5.39 37.90
CA GLN A 327 31.73 -6.39 38.46
C GLN A 327 31.15 -7.09 39.68
N GLU A 328 30.28 -6.39 40.45
CA GLU A 328 29.59 -6.96 41.58
C GLU A 328 28.65 -8.11 41.13
N LEU A 329 27.74 -7.83 40.17
CA LEU A 329 26.83 -8.86 39.62
C LEU A 329 27.61 -10.01 38.96
N ALA A 330 28.71 -9.72 38.28
CA ALA A 330 29.56 -10.75 37.71
C ALA A 330 30.15 -11.65 38.79
N GLY A 331 30.40 -11.10 39.98
CA GLY A 331 30.91 -11.81 41.14
C GLY A 331 29.98 -12.83 41.75
N ASP A 332 28.69 -12.65 41.54
CA ASP A 332 27.64 -13.52 42.06
C ASP A 332 27.38 -14.75 41.15
N ILE A 333 28.05 -14.79 39.99
CA ILE A 333 27.93 -15.92 39.05
C ILE A 333 29.02 -16.95 39.34
N ASP A 334 28.60 -18.17 39.70
CA ASP A 334 29.52 -19.29 39.97
C ASP A 334 30.38 -19.60 38.74
N GLY A 335 31.68 -19.68 38.97
CA GLY A 335 32.66 -20.04 37.92
C GLY A 335 32.98 -18.90 36.95
N TYR A 336 32.49 -17.69 37.19
CA TYR A 336 32.80 -16.54 36.36
C TYR A 336 34.20 -15.97 36.67
N ASP A 337 35.05 -15.89 35.65
CA ASP A 337 36.38 -15.30 35.79
C ASP A 337 36.34 -13.78 35.68
N LYS A 338 36.28 -13.11 36.81
CA LYS A 338 36.28 -11.64 36.92
C LYS A 338 37.59 -11.01 36.44
N ALA A 339 38.70 -11.71 36.61
CA ALA A 339 40.03 -11.15 36.32
C ALA A 339 40.23 -10.93 34.82
N ALA A 340 39.58 -11.72 33.99
CA ALA A 340 39.64 -11.59 32.54
C ALA A 340 39.08 -10.27 31.98
N TYR A 341 38.32 -9.52 32.80
CA TYR A 341 37.60 -8.33 32.36
C TYR A 341 37.79 -7.12 33.31
N ALA A 342 38.78 -7.20 34.20
CA ALA A 342 39.00 -6.13 35.17
C ALA A 342 39.42 -4.79 34.56
N ASP A 343 40.02 -4.84 33.37
CA ASP A 343 40.55 -3.69 32.63
C ASP A 343 39.69 -3.33 31.37
N GLY A 344 38.50 -3.91 31.20
CA GLY A 344 37.60 -3.79 30.05
C GLY A 344 36.74 -2.57 29.95
#